data_ecf66555e1a74c4e2e0cd34f4b910051
#
_entry.id   ecf66555e1a74c4e2e0cd34f4b910051
#
_cell.length_a   1.000
_cell.length_b   1.000
_cell.length_c   1.000
_cell.angle_alpha   90.00
_cell.angle_beta   90.00
_cell.angle_gamma   90.00
#
_symmetry.space_group_name_H-M   'P 1'
#
loop_
_entity.id
_entity.type
_entity.pdbx_description
1 polymer ?
#
loop_
_entity_poly.entity_id
_entity_poly.type
_entity_poly.pdbx_seq_one_letter_code
_entity_poly.pdbx_strand_id
1 'polypeptide(L)'
;ISDIKYLATNKVFLLSIERTRIESGQKNKKINSICRFDFVDKVKSKNINQKNNDLALELIAIDYMKNNEDYEINLIFNNNSHIALTTETIEVRLEDQNEIKQQ
;
A
#
# COMPACT_ATOMS: atom_id res chain seq x y z
N ILE A 1 6.64 3.13 4.37
CA ILE A 1 6.47 2.48 3.07
C ILE A 1 7.82 2.26 2.45
N SER A 2 8.11 1.04 2.09
CA SER A 2 9.40 0.72 1.52
C SER A 2 9.38 0.68 0.00
N ASP A 3 8.22 0.43 -0.62
CA ASP A 3 8.17 0.36 -2.08
C ASP A 3 6.75 0.51 -2.58
N ILE A 4 6.63 1.06 -3.78
CA ILE A 4 5.36 1.21 -4.48
C ILE A 4 5.57 0.74 -5.91
N LYS A 5 4.73 -0.14 -6.40
CA LYS A 5 4.88 -0.65 -7.74
C LYS A 5 3.52 -0.85 -8.40
N TYR A 6 3.37 -0.37 -9.62
CA TYR A 6 2.17 -0.59 -10.40
C TYR A 6 2.51 -1.41 -11.63
N LEU A 7 1.91 -2.59 -11.72
CA LEU A 7 2.09 -3.49 -12.86
C LEU A 7 0.90 -3.30 -13.79
N ALA A 8 1.00 -2.34 -14.69
CA ALA A 8 -0.13 -1.92 -15.51
C ALA A 8 -0.68 -3.04 -16.39
N THR A 9 0.21 -3.86 -16.92
CA THR A 9 -0.22 -4.97 -17.80
C THR A 9 -1.10 -5.95 -17.05
N ASN A 10 -0.80 -6.19 -15.80
CA ASN A 10 -1.54 -7.13 -14.95
C ASN A 10 -2.64 -6.44 -14.15
N LYS A 11 -2.70 -5.12 -14.21
CA LYS A 11 -3.65 -4.33 -13.43
C LYS A 11 -3.51 -4.57 -11.93
N VAL A 12 -2.27 -4.66 -11.46
CA VAL A 12 -1.96 -4.93 -10.06
C VAL A 12 -1.14 -3.79 -9.48
N PHE A 13 -1.57 -3.30 -8.34
CA PHE A 13 -0.82 -2.29 -7.60
C PHE A 13 -0.31 -2.92 -6.31
N LEU A 14 0.97 -2.77 -6.04
CA LEU A 14 1.61 -3.34 -4.87
C LEU A 14 2.19 -2.23 -4.00
N LEU A 15 1.92 -2.33 -2.72
CA LEU A 15 2.40 -1.37 -1.73
C LEU A 15 3.09 -2.15 -0.62
N SER A 16 4.41 -1.94 -0.48
CA SER A 16 5.17 -2.60 0.57
C SER A 16 5.23 -1.69 1.78
N ILE A 17 4.77 -2.18 2.90
CA ILE A 17 4.74 -1.42 4.14
C ILE A 17 5.46 -2.17 5.23
N GLU A 18 5.98 -1.42 6.21
CA GLU A 18 6.58 -2.00 7.39
C GLU A 18 5.63 -1.79 8.55
N ARG A 19 5.29 -2.86 9.22
CA ARG A 19 4.40 -2.81 10.38
C ARG A 19 5.14 -3.25 11.61
N THR A 20 4.74 -2.69 12.74
CA THR A 20 5.27 -3.11 14.02
C THR A 20 4.25 -4.02 14.68
N ARG A 21 4.67 -5.24 14.98
CA ARG A 21 3.81 -6.17 15.69
C ARG A 21 4.18 -6.14 17.15
N ILE A 22 3.21 -5.84 17.99
CA ILE A 22 3.41 -5.80 19.43
C ILE A 22 2.92 -7.11 20.01
N GLU A 23 3.84 -7.85 20.62
CA GLU A 23 3.47 -9.10 21.27
C GLU A 23 3.59 -8.92 22.77
N SER A 24 2.63 -9.50 23.48
CA SER A 24 2.57 -9.37 24.94
C SER A 24 3.84 -9.91 25.58
N GLY A 25 4.49 -9.06 26.38
CA GLY A 25 5.67 -9.47 27.11
C GLY A 25 6.92 -9.62 26.28
N GLN A 26 6.90 -9.19 25.02
CA GLN A 26 8.04 -9.37 24.14
C GLN A 26 8.38 -8.07 23.43
N LYS A 27 9.53 -8.05 22.80
CA LYS A 27 9.94 -6.90 22.02
C LYS A 27 9.07 -6.77 20.79
N ASN A 28 8.89 -5.54 20.35
CA ASN A 28 8.18 -5.28 19.11
C ASN A 28 8.97 -5.83 17.95
N LYS A 29 8.28 -6.45 17.02
CA LYS A 29 8.90 -6.96 15.81
C LYS A 29 8.41 -6.16 14.63
N LYS A 30 9.32 -5.90 13.71
CA LYS A 30 8.97 -5.24 12.46
C LYS A 30 8.72 -6.29 11.42
N ILE A 31 7.60 -6.18 10.75
CA ILE A 31 7.19 -7.12 9.72
C ILE A 31 6.93 -6.35 8.44
N ASN A 32 7.51 -6.83 7.36
CA ASN A 32 7.23 -6.28 6.05
C ASN A 32 5.98 -6.94 5.51
N SER A 33 5.05 -6.14 5.04
CA SER A 33 3.80 -6.63 4.48
C SER A 33 3.61 -6.04 3.10
N ILE A 34 2.98 -6.79 2.22
CA ILE A 34 2.64 -6.31 0.90
C ILE A 34 1.14 -6.22 0.79
N CYS A 35 0.64 -5.03 0.47
CA CYS A 35 -0.76 -4.85 0.13
C CYS A 35 -0.89 -4.97 -1.37
N ARG A 36 -1.69 -5.90 -1.81
CA ARG A 36 -1.92 -6.12 -3.23
C ARG A 36 -3.34 -5.72 -3.59
N PHE A 37 -3.45 -4.85 -4.58
CA PHE A 37 -4.73 -4.40 -5.10
C PHE A 37 -4.86 -4.90 -6.53
N ASP A 38 -5.92 -5.66 -6.79
CA ASP A 38 -6.15 -6.23 -8.12
C ASP A 38 -7.15 -5.39 -8.90
N PHE A 39 -7.16 -5.60 -10.20
CA PHE A 39 -8.10 -4.93 -11.13
C PHE A 39 -7.94 -3.41 -11.13
N VAL A 40 -6.71 -2.94 -10.99
CA VAL A 40 -6.43 -1.50 -10.95
C VAL A 40 -6.21 -1.01 -12.37
N ASP A 41 -7.12 -0.15 -12.83
CA ASP A 41 -7.05 0.41 -14.17
C ASP A 41 -6.21 1.67 -14.25
N LYS A 42 -6.23 2.48 -13.20
CA LYS A 42 -5.50 3.74 -13.18
C LYS A 42 -4.94 4.01 -11.80
N VAL A 43 -3.80 4.68 -11.79
CA VAL A 43 -3.14 5.11 -10.56
C VAL A 43 -2.80 6.59 -10.69
N LYS A 44 -3.25 7.39 -9.73
CA LYS A 44 -2.87 8.80 -9.66
C LYS A 44 -2.21 9.05 -8.32
N SER A 45 -1.12 9.77 -8.33
CA SER A 45 -0.43 10.11 -7.09
C SER A 45 -0.30 11.61 -6.95
N LYS A 46 -0.29 12.07 -5.71
CA LYS A 46 -0.15 13.49 -5.40
C LYS A 46 0.88 13.63 -4.28
N ASN A 47 1.84 14.51 -4.51
CA ASN A 47 2.89 14.80 -3.53
C ASN A 47 3.74 13.59 -3.18
N ILE A 48 3.90 12.69 -4.13
CA ILE A 48 4.79 11.55 -3.96
C ILE A 48 5.93 11.71 -4.97
N ASN A 49 7.14 11.85 -4.45
CA ASN A 49 8.31 12.00 -5.29
C ASN A 49 9.01 10.65 -5.37
N GLN A 50 8.84 9.99 -6.49
CA GLN A 50 9.41 8.66 -6.67
C GLN A 50 10.93 8.69 -6.77
N LYS A 51 11.51 9.86 -7.01
CA LYS A 51 12.95 9.97 -7.09
C LYS A 51 13.60 10.09 -5.74
N ASN A 52 12.83 10.38 -4.72
CA ASN A 52 13.36 10.58 -3.38
C ASN A 52 12.98 9.37 -2.54
N ASN A 53 13.85 8.38 -2.54
CA ASN A 53 13.59 7.15 -1.79
C ASN A 53 13.72 7.31 -0.29
N ASP A 54 14.16 8.49 0.15
CA ASP A 54 14.33 8.73 1.58
C ASP A 54 13.08 9.24 2.25
N LEU A 55 12.02 9.48 1.48
CA LEU A 55 10.78 9.93 2.08
C LEU A 55 10.10 8.78 2.80
N ALA A 56 10.07 8.88 4.12
CA ALA A 56 9.36 7.91 4.92
C ALA A 56 7.88 8.22 4.84
N LEU A 57 7.20 7.60 3.89
CA LEU A 57 5.76 7.74 3.78
C LEU A 57 5.10 6.79 4.75
N GLU A 58 4.15 7.32 5.48
CA GLU A 58 3.41 6.57 6.47
C GLU A 58 1.97 6.50 6.02
N LEU A 59 1.46 5.30 5.85
CA LEU A 59 0.07 5.11 5.46
C LEU A 59 -0.83 5.38 6.66
N ILE A 60 -1.70 6.37 6.53
CA ILE A 60 -2.57 6.78 7.62
C ILE A 60 -3.94 6.14 7.50
N ALA A 61 -4.48 6.08 6.30
CA ALA A 61 -5.83 5.58 6.11
C ALA A 61 -6.02 5.06 4.69
N ILE A 62 -6.95 4.13 4.55
CA ILE A 62 -7.41 3.64 3.26
C ILE A 62 -8.90 3.87 3.24
N ASP A 63 -9.37 4.51 2.18
CA ASP A 63 -10.76 4.85 2.01
C ASP A 63 -11.20 4.42 0.63
N TYR A 64 -12.48 4.25 0.42
CA TYR A 64 -12.96 3.89 -0.90
C TYR A 64 -14.35 4.50 -1.15
N MET A 65 -14.65 4.68 -2.42
CA MET A 65 -15.97 5.15 -2.82
C MET A 65 -16.33 4.51 -4.14
N LYS A 66 -17.61 4.32 -4.36
CA LYS A 66 -18.12 3.86 -5.64
C LYS A 66 -18.36 5.05 -6.53
N ASN A 67 -17.85 4.97 -7.76
CA ASN A 67 -17.97 6.08 -8.71
C ASN A 67 -18.52 5.51 -10.01
N ASN A 68 -19.83 5.58 -10.19
CA ASN A 68 -20.53 4.96 -11.31
C ASN A 68 -20.33 3.45 -11.29
N GLU A 69 -19.67 2.89 -12.28
CA GLU A 69 -19.45 1.44 -12.35
C GLU A 69 -18.13 1.02 -11.72
N ASP A 70 -17.27 1.97 -11.45
CA ASP A 70 -15.95 1.68 -10.90
C ASP A 70 -15.88 2.10 -9.44
N TYR A 71 -14.76 1.73 -8.81
CA TYR A 71 -14.46 2.14 -7.45
C TYR A 71 -13.20 2.96 -7.44
N GLU A 72 -13.10 3.85 -6.49
CA GLU A 72 -11.89 4.59 -6.25
C GLU A 72 -11.39 4.26 -4.85
N ILE A 73 -10.17 3.76 -4.79
CA ILE A 73 -9.52 3.46 -3.51
C ILE A 73 -8.50 4.54 -3.26
N ASN A 74 -8.60 5.18 -2.11
CA ASN A 74 -7.72 6.27 -1.74
C ASN A 74 -6.78 5.85 -0.64
N LEU A 75 -5.49 5.92 -0.93
CA LEU A 75 -4.44 5.63 0.03
C LEU A 75 -3.93 6.96 0.53
N ILE A 76 -4.13 7.23 1.81
CA ILE A 76 -3.82 8.53 2.40
C ILE A 76 -2.58 8.39 3.26
N PHE A 77 -1.59 9.21 2.97
CA PHE A 77 -0.32 9.19 3.67
C PHE A 77 -0.08 10.50 4.39
N ASN A 78 0.95 10.52 5.20
CA ASN A 78 1.38 11.76 5.85
C ASN A 78 1.89 12.76 4.81
N ASN A 79 2.12 14.01 5.23
CA ASN A 79 2.66 15.08 4.37
C ASN A 79 1.78 15.38 3.17
N ASN A 80 0.46 15.18 3.31
CA ASN A 80 -0.49 15.44 2.23
C ASN A 80 -0.24 14.60 0.99
N SER A 81 0.38 13.46 1.16
CA SER A 81 0.62 12.53 0.06
C SER A 81 -0.58 11.61 -0.10
N HIS A 82 -0.87 11.25 -1.33
CA HIS A 82 -2.10 10.54 -1.62
C HIS A 82 -1.95 9.74 -2.92
N ILE A 83 -2.48 8.54 -2.92
CA ILE A 83 -2.57 7.72 -4.13
C ILE A 83 -4.02 7.32 -4.31
N ALA A 84 -4.54 7.55 -5.51
CA ALA A 84 -5.89 7.13 -5.86
C ALA A 84 -5.82 6.03 -6.90
N LEU A 85 -6.50 4.92 -6.61
CA LEU A 85 -6.56 3.78 -7.51
C LEU A 85 -7.97 3.68 -8.06
N THR A 86 -8.10 3.56 -9.38
CA THR A 86 -9.39 3.31 -10.01
C THR A 86 -9.46 1.82 -10.32
N THR A 87 -10.45 1.14 -9.76
CA THR A 87 -10.57 -0.31 -9.89
C THR A 87 -11.94 -0.72 -10.38
N GLU A 88 -12.01 -1.86 -11.08
CA GLU A 88 -13.28 -2.41 -11.49
C GLU A 88 -14.05 -2.99 -10.32
N THR A 89 -13.32 -3.53 -9.36
CA THR A 89 -13.90 -4.09 -8.15
C THR A 89 -12.88 -3.90 -7.04
N ILE A 90 -13.33 -4.05 -5.80
CA ILE A 90 -12.42 -3.90 -4.67
C ILE A 90 -11.94 -5.29 -4.26
N GLU A 91 -10.66 -5.53 -4.48
CA GLU A 91 -10.04 -6.78 -4.09
C GLU A 91 -8.65 -6.47 -3.57
N VAL A 92 -8.48 -6.64 -2.29
CA VAL A 92 -7.24 -6.25 -1.60
C VAL A 92 -6.77 -7.42 -0.76
N ARG A 93 -5.48 -7.70 -0.85
CA ARG A 93 -4.85 -8.73 -0.03
C ARG A 93 -3.68 -8.14 0.72
N LEU A 94 -3.56 -8.54 1.96
CA LEU A 94 -2.41 -8.17 2.77
C LEU A 94 -1.64 -9.44 3.10
N GLU A 95 -0.38 -9.47 2.68
CA GLU A 95 0.47 -10.62 2.92
C GLU A 95 1.69 -10.20 3.70
N ASP A 96 1.90 -10.83 4.85
CA ASP A 96 3.11 -10.60 5.61
C ASP A 96 4.23 -11.41 5.00
N GLN A 97 5.39 -10.77 4.86
CA GLN A 97 6.57 -11.47 4.37
C GLN A 97 7.14 -12.31 5.49
N ASN A 98 7.58 -13.49 5.15
CA ASN A 98 8.19 -14.35 6.14
C ASN A 98 9.45 -13.74 6.66
N GLU A 99 9.64 -13.82 7.95
CA GLU A 99 10.82 -13.32 8.57
C GLU A 99 11.94 -14.25 8.38
N ILE A 100 11.80 -15.26 7.93
CA ILE A 100 12.82 -16.20 7.69
C ILE A 100 13.99 -16.02 8.55
N LYS A 101 14.02 -15.83 9.01
CA LYS A 101 14.78 -15.68 9.49
C LYS A 101 15.66 -16.08 9.76
N GLN A 102 15.71 -16.04 9.88
CA GLN A 102 16.25 -16.20 10.16
C GLN A 102 16.77 -17.02 10.47
N GLN A 103 17.20 -17.45 10.35
CA GLN A 103 17.71 -18.10 10.46
C GLN A 103 18.52 -17.95 10.50
#